data_4bee4060a2ea398ef355fd03e1bcdaf7
#
_entry.id   4bee4060a2ea398ef355fd03e1bcdaf7
#
_cell.length_a   1.000
_cell.length_b   1.000
_cell.length_c   1.000
_cell.angle_alpha   90.00
_cell.angle_beta   90.00
_cell.angle_gamma   90.00
#
_symmetry.space_group_name_H-M   'P 1'
#
loop_
_entity.id
_entity.type
_entity.pdbx_description
1 polymer ?
#
loop_
_entity_poly.entity_id
_entity_poly.type
_entity_poly.pdbx_seq_one_letter_code
_entity_poly.pdbx_strand_id
1 'polypeptide(L)'
;MKYVITENRLVNLIDNYLEDSVGRLRKFPLDHINAREDDFELSDDSGETIFTYFDYGLGVEEKLYVKMLSLFNLNHKELEKLLEKWFTKHYDGMVLSVYPIIE
;
A
#
# COMPACT_ATOMS: atom_id res chain seq x y z
N MET A 1 -27.36 5.34 15.21
CA MET A 1 -27.18 4.32 14.15
C MET A 1 -25.72 4.32 13.71
N LYS A 2 -25.08 3.18 13.83
CA LYS A 2 -23.70 3.06 13.36
C LYS A 2 -23.71 2.70 11.87
N TYR A 3 -23.05 3.51 11.08
CA TYR A 3 -22.78 3.14 9.70
C TYR A 3 -21.64 2.14 9.67
N VAL A 4 -21.90 0.95 9.15
CA VAL A 4 -20.86 -0.02 8.89
C VAL A 4 -20.40 0.21 7.45
N ILE A 5 -19.20 0.76 7.32
CA ILE A 5 -18.59 0.89 6.01
C ILE A 5 -18.02 -0.49 5.65
N THR A 6 -18.48 -1.06 4.55
CA THR A 6 -17.99 -2.37 4.09
C THR A 6 -16.52 -2.27 3.69
N GLU A 7 -15.78 -3.38 3.79
CA GLU A 7 -14.39 -3.44 3.38
C GLU A 7 -14.18 -3.02 1.93
N ASN A 8 -15.08 -3.42 1.04
CA ASN A 8 -15.00 -3.04 -0.38
C ASN A 8 -15.08 -1.53 -0.57
N ARG A 9 -15.94 -0.88 0.20
CA ARG A 9 -16.08 0.57 0.14
C ARG A 9 -14.83 1.28 0.66
N LEU A 10 -14.24 0.76 1.74
CA LEU A 10 -12.99 1.29 2.28
C LEU A 10 -11.82 1.10 1.31
N VAL A 11 -11.75 -0.05 0.64
CA VAL A 11 -10.73 -0.29 -0.38
C VAL A 11 -10.88 0.71 -1.52
N ASN A 12 -12.11 0.99 -1.95
CA ASN A 12 -12.36 1.99 -3.00
C ASN A 12 -11.98 3.40 -2.54
N LEU A 13 -12.21 3.75 -1.29
CA LEU A 13 -11.81 5.04 -0.74
C LEU A 13 -10.28 5.18 -0.71
N ILE A 14 -9.58 4.12 -0.33
CA ILE A 14 -8.11 4.09 -0.35
C ILE A 14 -7.60 4.21 -1.78
N ASP A 15 -8.21 3.51 -2.71
CA ASP A 15 -7.85 3.56 -4.13
C ASP A 15 -7.97 4.98 -4.68
N ASN A 16 -9.10 5.64 -4.42
CA ASN A 16 -9.32 7.03 -4.82
C ASN A 16 -8.33 7.98 -4.14
N TYR A 17 -8.08 7.78 -2.86
CA TYR A 17 -7.14 8.61 -2.11
C TYR A 17 -5.72 8.49 -2.69
N LEU A 18 -5.27 7.28 -2.99
CA LEU A 18 -3.95 7.06 -3.56
C LEU A 18 -3.85 7.66 -4.96
N GLU A 19 -4.89 7.52 -5.78
CA GLU A 19 -4.93 8.13 -7.10
C GLU A 19 -4.81 9.65 -7.04
N ASP A 20 -5.51 10.28 -6.11
CA ASP A 20 -5.52 11.75 -5.95
C ASP A 20 -4.23 12.27 -5.29
N SER A 21 -3.68 11.55 -4.32
CA SER A 21 -2.56 12.02 -3.50
C SER A 21 -1.20 11.65 -4.04
N VAL A 22 -1.09 10.47 -4.64
CA VAL A 22 0.17 9.90 -5.13
C VAL A 22 0.21 9.95 -6.66
N GLY A 23 -0.94 9.81 -7.28
CA GLY A 23 -1.08 9.75 -8.71
C GLY A 23 -0.73 8.38 -9.26
N ARG A 24 -0.21 8.36 -10.46
CA ARG A 24 0.13 7.12 -11.15
C ARG A 24 1.38 6.48 -10.55
N LEU A 25 1.28 5.22 -10.20
CA LEU A 25 2.41 4.44 -9.70
C LEU A 25 3.04 3.66 -10.85
N ARG A 26 4.37 3.68 -10.89
CA ARG A 26 5.16 2.92 -11.86
C ARG A 26 5.85 1.76 -11.17
N LYS A 27 5.80 0.61 -11.80
CA LYS A 27 6.39 -0.63 -11.29
C LYS A 27 7.81 -0.79 -11.80
N PHE A 28 8.75 -1.01 -10.87
CA PHE A 28 10.15 -1.28 -11.18
C PHE A 28 10.59 -2.55 -10.50
N PRO A 29 11.43 -3.38 -11.14
CA PRO A 29 12.03 -4.54 -10.47
C PRO A 29 12.82 -4.07 -9.25
N LEU A 30 12.75 -4.86 -8.16
CA LEU A 30 13.49 -4.53 -6.96
C LEU A 30 14.98 -4.89 -7.17
N ASP A 31 15.85 -3.90 -7.06
CA ASP A 31 17.29 -4.06 -7.17
C ASP A 31 17.87 -4.44 -5.81
N HIS A 32 17.78 -5.72 -5.47
CA HIS A 32 18.28 -6.23 -4.20
C HIS A 32 18.79 -7.65 -4.41
N ILE A 33 19.90 -8.01 -3.76
CA ILE A 33 20.56 -9.30 -3.94
C ILE A 33 19.65 -10.50 -3.62
N ASN A 34 18.72 -10.34 -2.69
CA ASN A 34 17.78 -11.39 -2.28
C ASN A 34 16.39 -11.21 -2.89
N ALA A 35 16.24 -10.31 -3.85
CA ALA A 35 14.95 -10.07 -4.47
C ALA A 35 14.55 -11.25 -5.36
N ARG A 36 13.25 -11.58 -5.33
CA ARG A 36 12.65 -12.58 -6.21
C ARG A 36 12.20 -11.89 -7.49
N GLU A 37 11.89 -12.69 -8.52
CA GLU A 37 11.35 -12.17 -9.77
C GLU A 37 10.08 -11.34 -9.58
N ASP A 38 9.26 -11.73 -8.60
CA ASP A 38 7.98 -11.04 -8.32
C ASP A 38 8.11 -9.87 -7.38
N ASP A 39 9.30 -9.64 -6.81
CA ASP A 39 9.53 -8.49 -5.92
C ASP A 39 9.71 -7.23 -6.76
N PHE A 40 9.09 -6.15 -6.33
CA PHE A 40 9.15 -4.89 -7.07
C PHE A 40 8.89 -3.69 -6.17
N GLU A 41 9.15 -2.52 -6.69
CA GLU A 41 8.79 -1.26 -6.04
C GLU A 41 7.84 -0.46 -6.91
N LEU A 42 7.01 0.35 -6.27
CA LEU A 42 6.09 1.26 -6.94
C LEU A 42 6.52 2.69 -6.61
N SER A 43 6.83 3.44 -7.65
CA SER A 43 7.28 4.82 -7.53
C SER A 43 6.29 5.78 -8.15
N ASP A 44 6.22 7.00 -7.62
CA ASP A 44 5.39 8.05 -8.18
C ASP A 44 6.08 8.71 -9.38
N ASP A 45 5.44 9.71 -9.96
CA ASP A 45 5.99 10.42 -11.13
C ASP A 45 7.27 11.20 -10.83
N SER A 46 7.55 11.51 -9.56
CA SER A 46 8.80 12.17 -9.16
C SER A 46 9.95 11.19 -8.99
N GLY A 47 9.68 9.90 -9.05
CA GLY A 47 10.67 8.84 -8.82
C GLY A 47 10.80 8.42 -7.37
N GLU A 48 9.97 8.95 -6.48
CA GLU A 48 9.96 8.55 -5.07
C GLU A 48 9.27 7.21 -4.90
N THR A 49 9.92 6.27 -4.19
CA THR A 49 9.35 4.96 -3.90
C THR A 49 8.27 5.08 -2.85
N ILE A 50 7.06 4.67 -3.19
CA ILE A 50 5.89 4.74 -2.30
C ILE A 50 5.59 3.39 -1.66
N PHE A 51 5.71 2.31 -2.43
CA PHE A 51 5.51 0.95 -1.95
C PHE A 51 6.67 0.07 -2.35
N THR A 52 7.05 -0.87 -1.48
CA THR A 52 8.06 -1.88 -1.77
C THR A 52 7.48 -3.25 -1.46
N TYR A 53 7.39 -4.10 -2.47
CA TYR A 53 6.94 -5.48 -2.30
C TYR A 53 8.15 -6.40 -2.30
N PHE A 54 8.46 -6.96 -1.12
CA PHE A 54 9.65 -7.79 -0.92
C PHE A 54 9.29 -8.94 0.02
N ASP A 55 9.59 -10.16 -0.40
CA ASP A 55 9.40 -11.38 0.40
C ASP A 55 7.98 -11.46 1.03
N TYR A 56 6.97 -11.21 0.20
CA TYR A 56 5.54 -11.18 0.58
C TYR A 56 5.18 -10.10 1.61
N GLY A 57 6.07 -9.18 1.89
CA GLY A 57 5.80 -8.02 2.71
C GLY A 57 5.57 -6.77 1.86
N LEU A 58 4.61 -5.95 2.24
CA LEU A 58 4.35 -4.68 1.59
C LEU A 58 4.80 -3.54 2.49
N GLY A 59 5.92 -2.92 2.13
CA GLY A 59 6.40 -1.71 2.78
C GLY A 59 5.71 -0.49 2.18
N VAL A 60 5.30 0.43 3.04
CA VAL A 60 4.59 1.65 2.65
C VAL A 60 5.41 2.84 3.14
N GLU A 61 5.56 3.86 2.31
CA GLU A 61 6.22 5.10 2.70
C GLU A 61 5.59 5.62 3.99
N GLU A 62 6.42 5.95 4.98
CA GLU A 62 5.97 6.23 6.35
C GLU A 62 4.95 7.37 6.42
N LYS A 63 5.21 8.47 5.75
CA LYS A 63 4.30 9.64 5.76
C LYS A 63 2.94 9.28 5.22
N LEU A 64 2.90 8.52 4.15
CA LEU A 64 1.66 8.05 3.55
C LEU A 64 0.91 7.12 4.50
N TYR A 65 1.63 6.19 5.13
CA TYR A 65 1.05 5.23 6.07
C TYR A 65 0.38 5.95 7.25
N VAL A 66 1.09 6.86 7.89
CA VAL A 66 0.58 7.65 9.03
C VAL A 66 -0.61 8.51 8.61
N LYS A 67 -0.53 9.10 7.43
CA LYS A 67 -1.59 9.96 6.91
C LYS A 67 -2.88 9.17 6.67
N MET A 68 -2.77 7.96 6.14
CA MET A 68 -3.94 7.09 5.94
C MET A 68 -4.56 6.64 7.25
N LEU A 69 -3.75 6.31 8.27
CA LEU A 69 -4.26 5.97 9.60
C LEU A 69 -5.11 7.11 10.16
N SER A 70 -4.61 8.33 10.07
CA SER A 70 -5.29 9.51 10.58
C SER A 70 -6.53 9.87 9.77
N LEU A 71 -6.38 9.91 8.46
CA LEU A 71 -7.45 10.34 7.55
C LEU A 71 -8.66 9.43 7.60
N PHE A 72 -8.44 8.11 7.64
CA PHE A 72 -9.51 7.12 7.67
C PHE A 72 -9.87 6.65 9.08
N ASN A 73 -9.23 7.21 10.09
CA ASN A 73 -9.44 6.85 11.50
C ASN A 73 -9.31 5.33 11.73
N LEU A 74 -8.21 4.76 11.24
CA LEU A 74 -7.93 3.34 11.33
C LEU A 74 -6.81 3.04 12.31
N ASN A 75 -6.81 1.84 12.87
CA ASN A 75 -5.64 1.32 13.57
C ASN A 75 -4.73 0.58 12.59
N HIS A 76 -3.56 0.16 13.05
CA HIS A 76 -2.58 -0.53 12.20
C HIS A 76 -3.12 -1.81 11.56
N LYS A 77 -3.84 -2.62 12.32
CA LYS A 77 -4.41 -3.88 11.80
C LYS A 77 -5.44 -3.64 10.72
N GLU A 78 -6.28 -2.62 10.89
CA GLU A 78 -7.28 -2.28 9.90
C GLU A 78 -6.65 -1.80 8.60
N LEU A 79 -5.64 -0.92 8.72
CA LEU A 79 -4.94 -0.42 7.54
C LEU A 79 -4.16 -1.54 6.82
N GLU A 80 -3.47 -2.41 7.57
CA GLU A 80 -2.80 -3.57 6.99
C GLU A 80 -3.73 -4.40 6.13
N LYS A 81 -4.90 -4.73 6.68
CA LYS A 81 -5.89 -5.54 5.99
C LYS A 81 -6.42 -4.87 4.73
N LEU A 82 -6.68 -3.57 4.79
CA LEU A 82 -7.18 -2.81 3.65
C LEU A 82 -6.13 -2.67 2.55
N LEU A 83 -4.88 -2.41 2.91
CA LEU A 83 -3.78 -2.31 1.95
C LEU A 83 -3.47 -3.67 1.32
N GLU A 84 -3.56 -4.75 2.08
CA GLU A 84 -3.44 -6.10 1.54
C GLU A 84 -4.48 -6.34 0.45
N LYS A 85 -5.73 -6.00 0.70
CA LYS A 85 -6.82 -6.15 -0.27
C LYS A 85 -6.62 -5.25 -1.48
N TRP A 86 -6.25 -4.00 -1.25
CA TRP A 86 -5.95 -3.05 -2.33
C TRP A 86 -4.84 -3.56 -3.23
N PHE A 87 -3.75 -4.02 -2.63
CA PHE A 87 -2.59 -4.54 -3.37
C PHE A 87 -2.94 -5.77 -4.19
N THR A 88 -3.63 -6.73 -3.57
CA THR A 88 -4.05 -7.96 -4.25
C THR A 88 -4.98 -7.67 -5.43
N LYS A 89 -5.85 -6.67 -5.28
CA LYS A 89 -6.75 -6.24 -6.35
C LYS A 89 -5.99 -5.71 -7.57
N HIS A 90 -4.90 -4.98 -7.36
CA HIS A 90 -4.18 -4.30 -8.44
C HIS A 90 -2.97 -5.05 -8.98
N TYR A 91 -2.30 -5.84 -8.14
CA TYR A 91 -1.01 -6.42 -8.47
C TYR A 91 -0.95 -7.95 -8.37
N ASP A 92 -2.04 -8.58 -7.98
CA ASP A 92 -2.17 -10.04 -7.93
C ASP A 92 -1.06 -10.73 -7.11
N GLY A 93 -0.60 -10.08 -6.06
CA GLY A 93 0.44 -10.59 -5.17
C GLY A 93 -0.08 -10.98 -3.81
N MET A 94 0.46 -12.06 -3.23
CA MET A 94 0.17 -12.45 -1.85
C MET A 94 0.88 -11.49 -0.91
N VAL A 95 0.17 -10.96 0.09
CA VAL A 95 0.74 -10.09 1.11
C VAL A 95 0.55 -10.73 2.48
N LEU A 96 1.65 -11.02 3.16
CA LEU A 96 1.62 -11.61 4.50
C LEU A 96 1.74 -10.56 5.60
N SER A 97 2.33 -9.42 5.29
CA SER A 97 2.47 -8.32 6.25
C SER A 97 2.51 -6.99 5.54
N VAL A 98 2.06 -5.94 6.22
CA VAL A 98 2.15 -4.56 5.75
C VAL A 98 2.79 -3.74 6.86
N TYR A 99 3.74 -2.89 6.51
CA TYR A 99 4.50 -2.12 7.50
C TYR A 99 4.92 -0.77 6.93
N PRO A 100 5.06 0.26 7.78
CA PRO A 100 5.64 1.52 7.32
C PRO A 100 7.15 1.36 7.15
N ILE A 101 7.67 1.95 6.07
CA ILE A 101 9.12 2.00 5.85
C ILE A 101 9.68 3.17 6.66
N ILE A 102 10.48 2.85 7.66
CA ILE A 102 11.12 3.85 8.52
C ILE A 102 12.53 4.09 7.98
N GLU A 103 12.78 5.31 7.56
CA GLU A 103 14.10 5.74 7.11
C GLU A 103 14.92 6.32 8.24
#